data_ef78283a83b4cf572b1ca7d80f87c050
#
_entry.id   ef78283a83b4cf572b1ca7d80f87c050
#
_cell.length_a   1.000
_cell.length_b   1.000
_cell.length_c   1.000
_cell.angle_alpha   90.00
_cell.angle_beta   90.00
_cell.angle_gamma   90.00
#
_symmetry.space_group_name_H-M   'P 1'
#
loop_
_entity.id
_entity.type
_entity.pdbx_description
1 polymer ?
#
loop_
_entity_poly.entity_id
_entity_poly.type
_entity_poly.pdbx_seq_one_letter_code
_entity_poly.pdbx_strand_id
1 'polypeptide(L)'
;MNNKSILIAGGGIGGLAAAAGLAQQGFQSIVCEAAPELSEIGAGIQLGPNAFHCFDYLGVGDTARANAVYIDSLRLMDAITGKDIARIPLDKTFRKRMGNPYAVVHRADMHKALLDYCINSQLIEVRINHLAERYEQNGNNVRLYIKNESPIDGLALIGAEGLRSNIRQQM
;
A
#
# COMPACT_ATOMS: atom_id res chain seq x y z
N MET A 1 -24.26 12.06 -14.44
CA MET A 1 -22.81 12.29 -14.57
C MET A 1 -22.15 10.91 -14.62
N ASN A 2 -21.44 10.57 -15.71
CA ASN A 2 -20.66 9.32 -15.75
C ASN A 2 -19.50 9.48 -14.80
N ASN A 3 -19.67 9.01 -13.56
CA ASN A 3 -18.64 9.05 -12.53
C ASN A 3 -17.68 7.87 -12.81
N LYS A 4 -16.76 8.09 -13.74
CA LYS A 4 -15.76 7.05 -14.05
C LYS A 4 -14.78 6.94 -12.89
N SER A 5 -14.51 5.71 -12.46
CA SER A 5 -13.59 5.41 -11.37
C SER A 5 -12.13 5.62 -11.77
N ILE A 6 -11.26 5.81 -10.79
CA ILE A 6 -9.81 5.70 -10.96
C ILE A 6 -9.44 4.22 -10.85
N LEU A 7 -8.71 3.72 -11.83
CA LEU A 7 -8.28 2.31 -11.88
C LEU A 7 -6.95 2.16 -11.14
N ILE A 8 -6.82 1.06 -10.39
CA ILE A 8 -5.59 0.73 -9.67
C ILE A 8 -5.23 -0.71 -10.03
N ALA A 9 -4.07 -0.90 -10.65
CA ALA A 9 -3.52 -2.21 -10.93
C ALA A 9 -2.64 -2.64 -9.75
N GLY A 10 -3.02 -3.72 -9.07
CA GLY A 10 -2.35 -4.30 -7.90
C GLY A 10 -3.04 -4.00 -6.58
N GLY A 11 -3.38 -5.05 -5.83
CA GLY A 11 -4.03 -5.02 -4.51
C GLY A 11 -3.06 -5.17 -3.33
N GLY A 12 -1.77 -4.91 -3.52
CA GLY A 12 -0.79 -4.84 -2.43
C GLY A 12 -0.95 -3.59 -1.56
N ILE A 13 -0.09 -3.43 -0.54
CA ILE A 13 -0.12 -2.28 0.40
C ILE A 13 -0.18 -0.95 -0.35
N GLY A 14 0.61 -0.78 -1.43
CA GLY A 14 0.64 0.47 -2.20
C GLY A 14 -0.68 0.77 -2.92
N GLY A 15 -1.29 -0.24 -3.56
CA GLY A 15 -2.56 -0.09 -4.27
C GLY A 15 -3.73 0.17 -3.33
N LEU A 16 -3.81 -0.59 -2.23
CA LEU A 16 -4.84 -0.39 -1.19
C LEU A 16 -4.70 0.98 -0.50
N ALA A 17 -3.46 1.42 -0.23
CA ALA A 17 -3.21 2.75 0.33
C ALA A 17 -3.62 3.87 -0.64
N ALA A 18 -3.34 3.70 -1.95
CA ALA A 18 -3.78 4.63 -2.98
C ALA A 18 -5.32 4.70 -3.06
N ALA A 19 -6.01 3.55 -3.02
CA ALA A 19 -7.46 3.49 -3.01
C ALA A 19 -8.05 4.20 -1.77
N ALA A 20 -7.49 3.93 -0.58
CA ALA A 20 -7.90 4.58 0.65
C ALA A 20 -7.71 6.11 0.57
N GLY A 21 -6.55 6.58 0.07
CA GLY A 21 -6.27 7.98 -0.11
C GLY A 21 -7.23 8.68 -1.10
N LEU A 22 -7.57 8.00 -2.19
CA LEU A 22 -8.57 8.51 -3.15
C LEU A 22 -9.96 8.60 -2.52
N ALA A 23 -10.36 7.60 -1.75
CA ALA A 23 -11.65 7.59 -1.05
C ALA A 23 -11.76 8.73 -0.02
N GLN A 24 -10.67 9.09 0.67
CA GLN A 24 -10.62 10.26 1.56
C GLN A 24 -10.88 11.58 0.81
N GLN A 25 -10.59 11.62 -0.48
CA GLN A 25 -10.86 12.78 -1.35
C GLN A 25 -12.19 12.67 -2.12
N GLY A 26 -13.00 11.63 -1.84
CA GLY A 26 -14.30 11.43 -2.48
C GLY A 26 -14.24 10.81 -3.88
N PHE A 27 -13.09 10.29 -4.33
CA PHE A 27 -12.97 9.60 -5.60
C PHE A 27 -13.35 8.13 -5.50
N GLN A 28 -14.10 7.66 -6.50
CA GLN A 28 -14.33 6.22 -6.67
C GLN A 28 -13.12 5.56 -7.31
N SER A 29 -12.80 4.33 -6.86
CA SER A 29 -11.72 3.54 -7.43
C SER A 29 -12.08 2.07 -7.60
N ILE A 30 -11.41 1.40 -8.57
CA ILE A 30 -11.47 -0.05 -8.80
C ILE A 30 -10.05 -0.57 -8.68
N VAL A 31 -9.82 -1.43 -7.69
CA VAL A 31 -8.54 -2.11 -7.47
C VAL A 31 -8.61 -3.47 -8.16
N CYS A 32 -7.71 -3.72 -9.12
CA CYS A 32 -7.59 -4.97 -9.85
C CYS A 32 -6.37 -5.75 -9.33
N GLU A 33 -6.59 -6.90 -8.68
CA GLU A 33 -5.54 -7.76 -8.15
C GLU A 33 -5.47 -9.08 -8.93
N ALA A 34 -4.28 -9.48 -9.33
CA ALA A 34 -4.04 -10.68 -10.10
C ALA A 34 -4.25 -11.98 -9.30
N ALA A 35 -3.97 -11.95 -8.01
CA ALA A 35 -4.09 -13.10 -7.13
C ALA A 35 -5.55 -13.51 -6.92
N PRO A 36 -5.82 -14.81 -6.69
CA PRO A 36 -7.15 -15.32 -6.39
C PRO A 36 -7.63 -14.95 -4.99
N GLU A 37 -6.71 -14.54 -4.13
CA GLU A 37 -7.00 -14.07 -2.78
C GLU A 37 -6.01 -12.96 -2.39
N LEU A 38 -6.47 -12.06 -1.55
CA LEU A 38 -5.66 -10.99 -0.99
C LEU A 38 -5.02 -11.46 0.31
N SER A 39 -3.97 -12.27 0.17
CA SER A 39 -3.14 -12.75 1.28
C SER A 39 -1.68 -12.34 1.06
N GLU A 40 -1.02 -11.95 2.14
CA GLU A 40 0.40 -11.61 2.11
C GLU A 40 1.19 -12.67 2.87
N ILE A 41 2.21 -13.25 2.22
CA ILE A 41 3.15 -14.15 2.89
C ILE A 41 4.07 -13.29 3.76
N GLY A 42 4.06 -13.56 5.07
CA GLY A 42 4.55 -12.67 6.08
C GLY A 42 6.06 -12.55 6.19
N ALA A 43 6.55 -11.36 5.86
CA ALA A 43 7.82 -10.86 6.36
C ALA A 43 7.56 -9.67 7.30
N GLY A 44 8.45 -9.44 8.27
CA GLY A 44 8.45 -8.20 9.03
C GLY A 44 8.81 -7.02 8.13
N ILE A 45 8.09 -5.92 8.27
CA ILE A 45 8.45 -4.65 7.63
C ILE A 45 8.72 -3.59 8.69
N GLN A 46 9.62 -2.69 8.36
CA GLN A 46 9.96 -1.57 9.23
C GLN A 46 9.08 -0.37 8.88
N LEU A 47 8.50 0.26 9.90
CA LEU A 47 7.68 1.44 9.79
C LEU A 47 8.39 2.61 10.45
N GLY A 48 8.81 3.56 9.63
CA GLY A 48 9.31 4.85 10.13
C GLY A 48 8.16 5.77 10.56
N PRO A 49 8.47 6.89 11.24
CA PRO A 49 7.48 7.88 11.67
C PRO A 49 6.59 8.39 10.54
N ASN A 50 7.13 8.54 9.34
CA ASN A 50 6.41 8.95 8.14
C ASN A 50 5.30 7.97 7.74
N ALA A 51 5.53 6.66 7.92
CA ALA A 51 4.51 5.65 7.62
C ALA A 51 3.31 5.79 8.58
N PHE A 52 3.55 6.05 9.88
CA PHE A 52 2.46 6.28 10.83
C PHE A 52 1.66 7.54 10.49
N HIS A 53 2.30 8.63 10.04
CA HIS A 53 1.58 9.81 9.56
C HIS A 53 0.68 9.49 8.36
N CYS A 54 1.17 8.67 7.41
CA CYS A 54 0.34 8.22 6.29
C CYS A 54 -0.84 7.36 6.77
N PHE A 55 -0.61 6.40 7.66
CA PHE A 55 -1.67 5.54 8.19
C PHE A 55 -2.71 6.30 9.01
N ASP A 56 -2.31 7.33 9.75
CA ASP A 56 -3.24 8.24 10.43
C ASP A 56 -4.13 8.96 9.42
N TYR A 57 -3.54 9.51 8.36
CA TYR A 57 -4.29 10.14 7.27
C TYR A 57 -5.26 9.16 6.59
N LEU A 58 -4.85 7.91 6.35
CA LEU A 58 -5.67 6.88 5.72
C LEU A 58 -6.72 6.27 6.67
N GLY A 59 -6.73 6.63 7.96
CA GLY A 59 -7.70 6.12 8.93
C GLY A 59 -7.41 4.71 9.46
N VAL A 60 -6.19 4.19 9.25
CA VAL A 60 -5.75 2.86 9.73
C VAL A 60 -4.63 2.95 10.76
N GLY A 61 -4.32 4.15 11.26
CA GLY A 61 -3.20 4.41 12.17
C GLY A 61 -3.30 3.66 13.50
N ASP A 62 -4.49 3.56 14.09
CA ASP A 62 -4.69 2.84 15.35
C ASP A 62 -4.46 1.34 15.17
N THR A 63 -4.94 0.75 14.08
CA THR A 63 -4.69 -0.66 13.75
C THR A 63 -3.21 -0.92 13.51
N ALA A 64 -2.51 0.00 12.81
CA ALA A 64 -1.06 -0.08 12.62
C ALA A 64 -0.30 -0.08 13.94
N ARG A 65 -0.71 0.77 14.90
CA ARG A 65 -0.08 0.86 16.23
C ARG A 65 -0.36 -0.36 17.09
N ALA A 66 -1.57 -0.91 17.03
CA ALA A 66 -1.95 -2.08 17.81
C ALA A 66 -1.13 -3.33 17.45
N ASN A 67 -0.72 -3.44 16.17
CA ASN A 67 0.08 -4.56 15.65
C ASN A 67 1.59 -4.28 15.63
N ALA A 68 2.03 -3.11 16.09
CA ALA A 68 3.41 -2.67 15.98
C ALA A 68 4.26 -3.10 17.19
N VAL A 69 5.46 -3.59 16.91
CA VAL A 69 6.53 -3.78 17.89
C VAL A 69 7.48 -2.59 17.82
N TYR A 70 7.46 -1.78 18.87
CA TYR A 70 8.32 -0.59 18.96
C TYR A 70 9.75 -0.97 19.33
N ILE A 71 10.71 -0.36 18.65
CA ILE A 71 12.12 -0.60 18.89
C ILE A 71 12.81 0.69 19.39
N ASP A 72 13.80 0.53 20.25
CA ASP A 72 14.51 1.65 20.87
C ASP A 72 15.85 1.97 20.19
N SER A 73 16.32 1.13 19.29
CA SER A 73 17.53 1.42 18.50
C SER A 73 17.66 0.51 17.30
N LEU A 74 18.24 1.05 16.21
CA LEU A 74 18.81 0.26 15.14
C LEU A 74 20.30 0.06 15.41
N ARG A 75 20.79 -1.16 15.23
CA ARG A 75 22.19 -1.52 15.43
C ARG A 75 22.76 -2.15 14.17
N LEU A 76 23.86 -1.60 13.70
CA LEU A 76 24.70 -2.23 12.69
C LEU A 76 25.82 -2.96 13.43
N MET A 77 25.94 -4.24 13.21
CA MET A 77 26.92 -5.09 13.91
C MET A 77 27.87 -5.75 12.92
N ASP A 78 29.12 -5.91 13.34
CA ASP A 78 30.08 -6.74 12.62
C ASP A 78 29.66 -8.21 12.69
N ALA A 79 29.55 -8.87 11.54
CA ALA A 79 29.00 -10.21 11.44
C ALA A 79 29.97 -11.30 12.00
N ILE A 80 31.26 -10.98 12.13
CA ILE A 80 32.28 -11.92 12.61
C ILE A 80 32.48 -11.80 14.10
N THR A 81 32.62 -10.55 14.58
CA THR A 81 32.98 -10.28 15.97
C THR A 81 31.79 -9.99 16.87
N GLY A 82 30.62 -9.73 16.30
CA GLY A 82 29.41 -9.30 17.02
C GLY A 82 29.51 -7.90 17.64
N LYS A 83 30.54 -7.13 17.34
CA LYS A 83 30.70 -5.77 17.88
C LYS A 83 29.83 -4.76 17.16
N ASP A 84 29.32 -3.79 17.89
CA ASP A 84 28.59 -2.65 17.31
C ASP A 84 29.53 -1.82 16.43
N ILE A 85 29.13 -1.64 15.16
CA ILE A 85 29.74 -0.69 14.22
C ILE A 85 29.06 0.67 14.36
N ALA A 86 27.72 0.67 14.41
CA ALA A 86 26.92 1.90 14.58
C ALA A 86 25.61 1.59 15.32
N ARG A 87 25.12 2.61 16.03
CA ARG A 87 23.83 2.56 16.72
C ARG A 87 23.06 3.85 16.48
N ILE A 88 21.81 3.72 16.05
CA ILE A 88 20.88 4.84 15.88
C ILE A 88 19.84 4.73 17.00
N PRO A 89 19.81 5.66 17.97
CA PRO A 89 18.80 5.66 19.02
C PRO A 89 17.44 6.05 18.46
N LEU A 90 16.39 5.31 18.84
CA LEU A 90 14.99 5.53 18.48
C LEU A 90 14.15 5.77 19.75
N ASP A 91 14.77 6.39 20.73
CA ASP A 91 14.29 6.64 22.09
C ASP A 91 13.17 7.71 22.15
N LYS A 92 12.87 8.15 23.37
CA LYS A 92 11.87 9.19 23.61
C LYS A 92 12.20 10.52 22.90
N THR A 93 13.48 10.86 22.76
CA THR A 93 13.94 12.08 22.08
C THR A 93 13.64 12.00 20.60
N PHE A 94 13.94 10.86 19.98
CA PHE A 94 13.58 10.58 18.58
C PHE A 94 12.05 10.68 18.38
N ARG A 95 11.26 10.00 19.21
CA ARG A 95 9.78 10.03 19.13
C ARG A 95 9.23 11.45 19.25
N LYS A 96 9.76 12.23 20.21
CA LYS A 96 9.36 13.65 20.39
C LYS A 96 9.68 14.50 19.16
N ARG A 97 10.86 14.29 18.57
CA ARG A 97 11.29 15.03 17.36
C ARG A 97 10.48 14.67 16.13
N MET A 98 10.16 13.39 15.94
CA MET A 98 9.51 12.86 14.72
C MET A 98 7.99 12.80 14.82
N GLY A 99 7.41 13.01 16.01
CA GLY A 99 5.98 12.94 16.27
C GLY A 99 5.41 11.52 16.35
N ASN A 100 6.13 10.53 15.83
CA ASN A 100 5.76 9.11 15.83
C ASN A 100 6.96 8.22 16.14
N PRO A 101 6.75 6.99 16.64
CA PRO A 101 7.81 6.02 16.88
C PRO A 101 8.34 5.39 15.58
N TYR A 102 9.40 4.62 15.73
CA TYR A 102 9.84 3.63 14.76
C TYR A 102 9.42 2.24 15.23
N ALA A 103 8.94 1.39 14.34
CA ALA A 103 8.40 0.09 14.69
C ALA A 103 8.69 -0.98 13.63
N VAL A 104 8.48 -2.22 14.02
CA VAL A 104 8.39 -3.38 13.11
C VAL A 104 6.98 -3.94 13.22
N VAL A 105 6.42 -4.32 12.08
CA VAL A 105 5.08 -4.92 12.03
C VAL A 105 5.09 -6.09 11.04
N HIS A 106 4.20 -7.03 11.24
CA HIS A 106 4.00 -8.07 10.25
C HIS A 106 3.31 -7.50 9.01
N ARG A 107 3.86 -7.74 7.83
CA ARG A 107 3.37 -7.16 6.57
C ARG A 107 1.92 -7.52 6.29
N ALA A 108 1.52 -8.75 6.61
CA ALA A 108 0.14 -9.19 6.43
C ALA A 108 -0.86 -8.41 7.30
N ASP A 109 -0.47 -8.01 8.53
CA ASP A 109 -1.36 -7.23 9.40
C ASP A 109 -1.62 -5.84 8.83
N MET A 110 -0.59 -5.21 8.23
CA MET A 110 -0.76 -3.91 7.56
C MET A 110 -1.56 -4.01 6.28
N HIS A 111 -1.33 -5.06 5.49
CA HIS A 111 -2.12 -5.32 4.30
C HIS A 111 -3.60 -5.52 4.66
N LYS A 112 -3.85 -6.36 5.67
CA LYS A 112 -5.22 -6.61 6.17
C LYS A 112 -5.90 -5.34 6.67
N ALA A 113 -5.21 -4.49 7.41
CA ALA A 113 -5.78 -3.22 7.90
C ALA A 113 -6.25 -2.32 6.76
N LEU A 114 -5.44 -2.19 5.69
CA LEU A 114 -5.81 -1.43 4.50
C LEU A 114 -6.91 -2.12 3.69
N LEU A 115 -6.87 -3.44 3.57
CA LEU A 115 -7.90 -4.21 2.88
C LEU A 115 -9.26 -4.08 3.57
N ASP A 116 -9.28 -4.23 4.89
CA ASP A 116 -10.51 -4.07 5.68
C ASP A 116 -11.11 -2.66 5.50
N TYR A 117 -10.27 -1.61 5.47
CA TYR A 117 -10.72 -0.26 5.14
C TYR A 117 -11.35 -0.19 3.75
N CYS A 118 -10.66 -0.74 2.73
CA CYS A 118 -11.13 -0.71 1.35
C CYS A 118 -12.46 -1.45 1.16
N ILE A 119 -12.61 -2.64 1.74
CA ILE A 119 -13.84 -3.46 1.64
C ILE A 119 -15.02 -2.76 2.31
N ASN A 120 -14.80 -2.03 3.40
CA ASN A 120 -15.87 -1.30 4.10
C ASN A 120 -16.21 0.06 3.45
N SER A 121 -15.45 0.51 2.46
CA SER A 121 -15.70 1.78 1.76
C SER A 121 -16.67 1.60 0.59
N GLN A 122 -17.71 2.44 0.51
CA GLN A 122 -18.61 2.48 -0.64
C GLN A 122 -17.98 3.09 -1.91
N LEU A 123 -16.80 3.67 -1.80
CA LEU A 123 -16.07 4.31 -2.90
C LEU A 123 -15.02 3.40 -3.54
N ILE A 124 -14.77 2.22 -2.98
CA ILE A 124 -13.71 1.32 -3.42
C ILE A 124 -14.29 -0.04 -3.80
N GLU A 125 -14.07 -0.45 -5.03
CA GLU A 125 -14.35 -1.80 -5.50
C GLU A 125 -13.04 -2.58 -5.61
N VAL A 126 -12.96 -3.77 -4.98
CA VAL A 126 -11.78 -4.63 -5.04
C VAL A 126 -12.13 -5.88 -5.84
N ARG A 127 -11.37 -6.12 -6.92
CA ARG A 127 -11.53 -7.26 -7.83
C ARG A 127 -10.30 -8.16 -7.78
N ILE A 128 -10.44 -9.34 -7.28
CA ILE A 128 -9.43 -10.43 -7.33
C ILE A 128 -9.52 -11.20 -8.66
N ASN A 129 -8.50 -11.99 -9.01
CA ASN A 129 -8.37 -12.67 -10.30
C ASN A 129 -8.37 -11.71 -11.51
N HIS A 130 -8.05 -10.44 -11.32
CA HIS A 130 -8.05 -9.41 -12.35
C HIS A 130 -6.62 -8.96 -12.67
N LEU A 131 -5.89 -9.77 -13.43
CA LEU A 131 -4.52 -9.44 -13.86
C LEU A 131 -4.55 -8.33 -14.92
N ALA A 132 -4.02 -7.16 -14.57
CA ALA A 132 -3.78 -6.06 -15.49
C ALA A 132 -2.64 -6.42 -16.46
N GLU A 133 -2.90 -6.44 -17.77
CA GLU A 133 -1.91 -6.80 -18.79
C GLU A 133 -1.31 -5.56 -19.46
N ARG A 134 -2.16 -4.62 -19.85
CA ARG A 134 -1.75 -3.39 -20.55
C ARG A 134 -2.83 -2.32 -20.42
N TYR A 135 -2.50 -1.11 -20.83
CA TYR A 135 -3.47 -0.03 -20.91
C TYR A 135 -3.37 0.75 -22.22
N GLU A 136 -4.43 1.47 -22.54
CA GLU A 136 -4.47 2.47 -23.61
C GLU A 136 -5.00 3.78 -23.04
N GLN A 137 -4.39 4.89 -23.45
CA GLN A 137 -4.87 6.22 -23.10
C GLN A 137 -5.58 6.85 -24.30
N ASN A 138 -6.83 7.24 -24.12
CA ASN A 138 -7.66 7.86 -25.15
C ASN A 138 -8.17 9.22 -24.65
N GLY A 139 -7.46 10.29 -25.01
CA GLY A 139 -7.75 11.63 -24.52
C GLY A 139 -7.67 11.72 -22.99
N ASN A 140 -8.80 12.03 -22.36
CA ASN A 140 -8.88 12.17 -20.89
C ASN A 140 -9.31 10.88 -20.16
N ASN A 141 -9.29 9.73 -20.83
CA ASN A 141 -9.68 8.45 -20.25
C ASN A 141 -8.60 7.42 -20.45
N VAL A 142 -8.62 6.40 -19.60
CA VAL A 142 -7.76 5.22 -19.71
C VAL A 142 -8.62 3.97 -19.86
N ARG A 143 -8.16 3.04 -20.65
CA ARG A 143 -8.72 1.69 -20.80
C ARG A 143 -7.72 0.68 -20.33
N LEU A 144 -8.06 -0.06 -19.28
CA LEU A 144 -7.24 -1.12 -18.69
C LEU A 144 -7.70 -2.47 -19.24
N TYR A 145 -6.78 -3.23 -19.80
CA TYR A 145 -7.03 -4.58 -20.31
C TYR A 145 -6.68 -5.60 -19.22
N ILE A 146 -7.67 -6.41 -18.90
CA ILE A 146 -7.58 -7.48 -17.89
C ILE A 146 -7.49 -8.80 -18.63
N LYS A 147 -6.61 -9.69 -18.16
CA LYS A 147 -6.43 -11.02 -18.75
C LYS A 147 -7.73 -11.83 -18.73
N ASN A 148 -8.16 -12.30 -19.88
CA ASN A 148 -9.36 -13.12 -20.06
C ASN A 148 -10.68 -12.46 -19.64
N GLU A 149 -10.72 -11.13 -19.49
CA GLU A 149 -11.89 -10.36 -19.09
C GLU A 149 -12.12 -9.18 -20.03
N SER A 150 -13.30 -8.57 -19.96
CA SER A 150 -13.58 -7.33 -20.69
C SER A 150 -12.76 -6.17 -20.15
N PRO A 151 -12.27 -5.27 -21.02
CA PRO A 151 -11.53 -4.09 -20.58
C PRO A 151 -12.38 -3.18 -19.68
N ILE A 152 -11.71 -2.45 -18.79
CA ILE A 152 -12.33 -1.51 -17.87
C ILE A 152 -11.93 -0.08 -18.25
N ASP A 153 -12.91 0.80 -18.43
CA ASP A 153 -12.68 2.23 -18.69
C ASP A 153 -12.65 3.03 -17.38
N GLY A 154 -11.69 3.95 -17.26
CA GLY A 154 -11.52 4.82 -16.09
C GLY A 154 -11.05 6.22 -16.44
N LEU A 155 -10.99 7.10 -15.44
CA LEU A 155 -10.45 8.48 -15.57
C LEU A 155 -8.92 8.48 -15.59
N ALA A 156 -8.31 7.65 -14.75
CA ALA A 156 -6.85 7.53 -14.60
C ALA A 156 -6.50 6.10 -14.21
N LEU A 157 -5.23 5.75 -14.34
CA LEU A 157 -4.68 4.47 -13.91
C LEU A 157 -3.49 4.69 -12.98
N ILE A 158 -3.48 3.97 -11.87
CA ILE A 158 -2.36 3.88 -10.93
C ILE A 158 -1.77 2.47 -11.06
N GLY A 159 -0.50 2.36 -11.46
CA GLY A 159 0.24 1.11 -11.48
C GLY A 159 0.85 0.83 -10.10
N ALA A 160 0.39 -0.23 -9.43
CA ALA A 160 0.82 -0.64 -8.09
C ALA A 160 1.14 -2.15 -8.00
N GLU A 161 1.47 -2.81 -9.14
CA GLU A 161 1.71 -4.25 -9.25
C GLU A 161 3.10 -4.67 -8.74
N GLY A 162 3.86 -3.73 -8.17
CA GLY A 162 5.15 -4.01 -7.54
C GLY A 162 6.30 -4.19 -8.54
N LEU A 163 7.24 -5.08 -8.19
CA LEU A 163 8.51 -5.22 -8.91
C LEU A 163 8.33 -5.65 -10.38
N ARG A 164 7.36 -6.48 -10.67
CA ARG A 164 7.10 -7.06 -12.01
C ARG A 164 5.96 -6.34 -12.73
N SER A 165 5.76 -5.06 -12.49
CA SER A 165 4.66 -4.26 -13.05
C SER A 165 4.69 -4.25 -14.59
N ASN A 166 3.62 -4.75 -15.20
CA ASN A 166 3.38 -4.68 -16.65
C ASN A 166 3.05 -3.24 -17.07
N ILE A 167 2.33 -2.52 -16.21
CA ILE A 167 1.93 -1.12 -16.49
C ILE A 167 3.16 -0.23 -16.58
N ARG A 168 4.11 -0.37 -15.62
CA ARG A 168 5.36 0.41 -15.64
C ARG A 168 6.20 0.17 -16.90
N GLN A 169 6.17 -1.04 -17.47
CA GLN A 169 6.94 -1.34 -18.69
C GLN A 169 6.42 -0.62 -19.93
N GLN A 170 5.20 -0.07 -19.87
CA GLN A 170 4.55 0.64 -20.98
C GLN A 170 4.64 2.17 -20.82
N MET A 171 5.10 2.65 -19.67
CA MET A 171 5.33 4.07 -19.37
C MET A 171 6.68 4.54 -19.89
#